data_00e999d5d20f2b438046087212640c89
#
_entry.id   00e999d5d20f2b438046087212640c89
#
_cell.length_a   1.000
_cell.length_b   1.000
_cell.length_c   1.000
_cell.angle_alpha   90.00
_cell.angle_beta   90.00
_cell.angle_gamma   90.00
#
_symmetry.space_group_name_H-M   'P 1'
#
loop_
_entity.id
_entity.type
_entity.pdbx_description
1 polymer ?
#
loop_
_entity_poly.entity_id
_entity_poly.type
_entity_poly.pdbx_seq_one_letter_code
_entity_poly.pdbx_strand_id
1 'polypeptide(L)'
;MEVTSQTIEDLRDVMLDPGLSQHADPEWLSHASRIFDDHVIERYEIPSKNPGVSGNPGASPGQIEFQKQFFSRKHDCVAAAGANQSSKTVCVGGMCVCKWVRDFAQDGDIYWVIAQTRDTIRDIPHRTIWEFLPKSMFPKDVIYQPRTGFGLIPTLWLTLPGGRGKCEIWFKTEEADIKVFESSRVNGIWWSECRREAIWDALQPRMLARTGWIAMDFISVEPWHKYRIRLKAGSEASIYHQVFTMPQNAHNLGEGAISRACANMTSEQIRVRVHGEEGSDRGIVYQAFDDRKHSCLPFKIPHEWPKWRCYDHGFINPSVLLWVAIIPTGFRFPEGIGGMWEGRVSDREIALVYREFYQVEVSVPNQAKIIKTKSGSEVYRLGGKVIADPSIFNRNPASGSRSESVAAHFANHGLRMKKGKKGRGPDMHAQVAKVQLWFESDKILFFNTCNNAIYEHSSWRFKQKKDGDFAGSEPYVDKNDHSCDAFRYLLQERLTYSLPVAMFETASTD
;
A
#
# COMPACT_ATOMS: atom_id res chain seq x y z
N MET A 1 -9.90 -17.81 42.06
CA MET A 1 -9.60 -18.91 41.14
C MET A 1 -8.89 -18.24 39.95
N GLU A 2 -7.70 -18.68 39.64
CA GLU A 2 -6.95 -18.15 38.48
C GLU A 2 -7.67 -18.64 37.22
N VAL A 3 -8.17 -17.72 36.40
CA VAL A 3 -8.89 -18.05 35.14
C VAL A 3 -7.86 -18.42 34.11
N THR A 4 -7.80 -19.67 33.73
CA THR A 4 -6.90 -20.19 32.71
C THR A 4 -7.59 -20.26 31.33
N SER A 5 -6.83 -20.39 30.27
CA SER A 5 -7.39 -20.61 28.93
C SER A 5 -8.28 -21.87 28.88
N GLN A 6 -7.92 -22.92 29.63
CA GLN A 6 -8.74 -24.13 29.78
C GLN A 6 -10.08 -23.82 30.45
N THR A 7 -10.07 -23.01 31.50
CA THR A 7 -11.33 -22.58 32.21
C THR A 7 -12.26 -21.85 31.25
N ILE A 8 -11.71 -20.97 30.40
CA ILE A 8 -12.51 -20.23 29.41
C ILE A 8 -13.03 -21.16 28.30
N GLU A 9 -12.24 -22.15 27.88
CA GLU A 9 -12.65 -23.15 26.90
C GLU A 9 -13.82 -24.01 27.42
N ASP A 10 -13.69 -24.49 28.67
CA ASP A 10 -14.76 -25.28 29.35
C ASP A 10 -16.04 -24.45 29.51
N LEU A 11 -15.93 -23.17 29.90
CA LEU A 11 -17.05 -22.24 29.98
C LEU A 11 -17.71 -22.01 28.61
N ARG A 12 -16.92 -21.84 27.57
CA ARG A 12 -17.43 -21.67 26.22
C ARG A 12 -18.26 -22.87 25.77
N ASP A 13 -17.76 -24.06 25.98
CA ASP A 13 -18.43 -25.28 25.55
C ASP A 13 -19.80 -25.43 26.27
N VAL A 14 -19.87 -25.10 27.56
CA VAL A 14 -21.15 -25.10 28.28
C VAL A 14 -22.07 -23.95 27.84
N MET A 15 -21.55 -22.76 27.64
CA MET A 15 -22.35 -21.58 27.23
C MET A 15 -22.89 -21.65 25.81
N LEU A 16 -22.20 -22.34 24.90
CA LEU A 16 -22.61 -22.48 23.50
C LEU A 16 -23.41 -23.76 23.22
N ASP A 17 -23.46 -24.71 24.14
CA ASP A 17 -24.30 -25.92 24.00
C ASP A 17 -25.66 -25.70 24.68
N PRO A 18 -26.75 -25.60 23.90
CA PRO A 18 -28.10 -25.43 24.44
C PRO A 18 -28.53 -26.56 25.36
N GLY A 19 -28.03 -27.80 25.15
CA GLY A 19 -28.33 -28.95 26.00
C GLY A 19 -27.67 -28.86 27.36
N LEU A 20 -26.42 -28.42 27.42
CA LEU A 20 -25.70 -28.27 28.70
C LEU A 20 -26.17 -27.04 29.47
N SER A 21 -26.45 -25.91 28.78
CA SER A 21 -26.86 -24.68 29.43
C SER A 21 -28.27 -24.77 30.09
N GLN A 22 -29.19 -25.61 29.57
CA GLN A 22 -30.53 -25.81 30.12
C GLN A 22 -30.52 -26.55 31.47
N HIS A 23 -29.49 -27.31 31.76
CA HIS A 23 -29.36 -28.10 32.99
C HIS A 23 -28.40 -27.50 34.04
N ALA A 24 -27.76 -26.37 33.72
CA ALA A 24 -26.84 -25.70 34.64
C ALA A 24 -27.56 -24.82 35.63
N ASP A 25 -26.99 -24.71 36.86
CA ASP A 25 -27.48 -23.84 37.90
C ASP A 25 -27.52 -22.38 37.47
N PRO A 26 -28.64 -21.64 37.69
CA PRO A 26 -28.74 -20.23 37.24
C PRO A 26 -27.73 -19.29 37.91
N GLU A 27 -27.33 -19.53 39.17
CA GLU A 27 -26.28 -18.72 39.83
C GLU A 27 -24.91 -19.00 39.20
N TRP A 28 -24.63 -20.28 38.93
CA TRP A 28 -23.43 -20.70 38.22
C TRP A 28 -23.38 -20.09 36.81
N LEU A 29 -24.48 -20.15 36.05
CA LEU A 29 -24.57 -19.54 34.72
C LEU A 29 -24.34 -18.03 34.77
N SER A 30 -24.90 -17.34 35.75
CA SER A 30 -24.68 -15.89 35.95
C SER A 30 -23.22 -15.55 36.27
N HIS A 31 -22.57 -16.40 37.09
CA HIS A 31 -21.16 -16.23 37.41
C HIS A 31 -20.25 -16.58 36.22
N ALA A 32 -20.53 -17.65 35.53
CA ALA A 32 -19.84 -18.09 34.31
C ALA A 32 -19.95 -17.05 33.22
N SER A 33 -21.16 -16.47 33.02
CA SER A 33 -21.36 -15.38 32.06
C SER A 33 -20.49 -14.17 32.35
N ARG A 34 -20.40 -13.75 33.62
CA ARG A 34 -19.53 -12.63 34.03
C ARG A 34 -18.05 -12.91 33.75
N ILE A 35 -17.56 -14.09 34.11
CA ILE A 35 -16.17 -14.48 33.79
C ILE A 35 -15.97 -14.49 32.29
N PHE A 36 -16.90 -15.04 31.55
CA PHE A 36 -16.85 -15.13 30.10
C PHE A 36 -16.86 -13.75 29.41
N ASP A 37 -17.62 -12.79 29.96
CA ASP A 37 -17.69 -11.42 29.45
C ASP A 37 -16.49 -10.57 29.86
N ASP A 38 -15.89 -10.82 31.02
CA ASP A 38 -14.65 -10.14 31.46
C ASP A 38 -13.40 -10.64 30.72
N HIS A 39 -13.43 -11.83 30.10
CA HIS A 39 -12.33 -12.46 29.39
C HIS A 39 -12.59 -12.58 27.87
N VAL A 40 -13.07 -11.51 27.26
CA VAL A 40 -13.42 -11.49 25.83
C VAL A 40 -12.22 -11.82 24.94
N ILE A 41 -11.04 -11.32 25.27
CA ILE A 41 -9.83 -11.56 24.46
C ILE A 41 -9.49 -13.04 24.46
N GLU A 42 -9.46 -13.68 25.60
CA GLU A 42 -9.16 -15.09 25.77
C GLU A 42 -10.15 -15.97 25.00
N ARG A 43 -11.45 -15.59 24.99
CA ARG A 43 -12.48 -16.27 24.18
C ARG A 43 -12.15 -16.30 22.68
N TYR A 44 -11.67 -15.16 22.17
CA TYR A 44 -11.29 -15.06 20.76
C TYR A 44 -9.95 -15.72 20.44
N GLU A 45 -9.11 -15.98 21.45
CA GLU A 45 -7.83 -16.69 21.30
C GLU A 45 -7.99 -18.21 21.25
N ILE A 46 -9.11 -18.76 21.72
CA ILE A 46 -9.35 -20.21 21.64
C ILE A 46 -9.42 -20.64 20.18
N PRO A 47 -8.59 -21.61 19.76
CA PRO A 47 -8.62 -22.08 18.37
C PRO A 47 -9.97 -22.68 18.01
N SER A 48 -10.42 -22.48 16.78
CA SER A 48 -11.57 -23.19 16.24
C SER A 48 -11.26 -24.70 16.18
N LYS A 49 -12.17 -25.53 16.66
CA LYS A 49 -12.04 -27.00 16.61
C LYS A 49 -12.06 -27.52 15.15
N ASN A 50 -12.71 -26.79 14.24
CA ASN A 50 -12.77 -27.13 12.82
C ASN A 50 -12.72 -25.85 11.96
N PRO A 51 -11.52 -25.26 11.76
CA PRO A 51 -11.35 -24.03 11.02
C PRO A 51 -11.91 -24.15 9.59
N GLY A 52 -12.65 -23.11 9.15
CA GLY A 52 -13.26 -23.08 7.80
C GLY A 52 -14.63 -23.73 7.71
N VAL A 53 -15.10 -24.44 8.74
CA VAL A 53 -16.43 -25.08 8.79
C VAL A 53 -17.36 -24.27 9.68
N SER A 54 -18.49 -23.81 9.14
CA SER A 54 -19.50 -23.03 9.86
C SER A 54 -19.97 -23.71 11.16
N GLY A 55 -20.26 -22.91 12.18
CA GLY A 55 -20.71 -23.41 13.49
C GLY A 55 -19.61 -23.90 14.43
N ASN A 56 -18.35 -23.63 14.12
CA ASN A 56 -17.20 -23.96 14.97
C ASN A 56 -16.43 -22.69 15.38
N PRO A 57 -17.02 -21.78 16.15
CA PRO A 57 -16.42 -20.49 16.45
C PRO A 57 -15.08 -20.61 17.18
N GLY A 58 -14.19 -19.65 16.91
CA GLY A 58 -12.86 -19.59 17.52
C GLY A 58 -11.84 -18.90 16.63
N ALA A 59 -10.58 -18.82 17.10
CA ALA A 59 -9.49 -18.26 16.33
C ALA A 59 -9.12 -19.14 15.14
N SER A 60 -8.91 -18.52 13.97
CA SER A 60 -8.33 -19.20 12.82
C SER A 60 -6.82 -19.36 12.99
N PRO A 61 -6.20 -20.35 12.30
CA PRO A 61 -4.73 -20.46 12.28
C PRO A 61 -4.03 -19.16 11.85
N GLY A 62 -4.64 -18.41 10.92
CA GLY A 62 -4.12 -17.13 10.45
C GLY A 62 -4.14 -16.06 11.55
N GLN A 63 -5.18 -15.99 12.36
CA GLN A 63 -5.26 -15.06 13.49
C GLN A 63 -4.22 -15.39 14.57
N ILE A 64 -4.02 -16.66 14.88
CA ILE A 64 -3.01 -17.12 15.83
C ILE A 64 -1.61 -16.76 15.36
N GLU A 65 -1.30 -17.01 14.08
CA GLU A 65 0.02 -16.64 13.52
C GLU A 65 0.21 -15.12 13.50
N PHE A 66 -0.78 -14.34 13.13
CA PHE A 66 -0.69 -12.88 13.14
C PHE A 66 -0.40 -12.32 14.54
N GLN A 67 -1.09 -12.82 15.56
CA GLN A 67 -0.81 -12.45 16.96
C GLN A 67 0.62 -12.79 17.37
N LYS A 68 1.08 -14.00 17.04
CA LYS A 68 2.46 -14.43 17.32
C LYS A 68 3.48 -13.48 16.70
N GLN A 69 3.26 -13.03 15.46
CA GLN A 69 4.14 -12.07 14.80
C GLN A 69 4.07 -10.69 15.47
N PHE A 70 2.90 -10.21 15.83
CA PHE A 70 2.74 -8.94 16.55
C PHE A 70 3.47 -8.94 17.89
N PHE A 71 3.22 -9.95 18.75
CA PHE A 71 3.81 -10.04 20.10
C PHE A 71 5.30 -10.43 20.07
N SER A 72 5.82 -10.99 18.98
CA SER A 72 7.25 -11.27 18.85
C SER A 72 8.12 -10.02 18.83
N ARG A 73 7.54 -8.86 18.51
CA ARG A 73 8.22 -7.56 18.34
C ARG A 73 9.39 -7.58 17.36
N LYS A 74 9.38 -8.52 16.42
CA LYS A 74 10.38 -8.60 15.33
C LYS A 74 10.10 -7.58 14.21
N HIS A 75 8.87 -7.07 14.18
CA HIS A 75 8.38 -6.17 13.14
C HIS A 75 7.92 -4.85 13.75
N ASP A 76 8.29 -3.73 13.13
CA ASP A 76 7.83 -2.40 13.52
C ASP A 76 6.39 -2.16 13.02
N CYS A 77 6.02 -2.82 11.93
CA CYS A 77 4.69 -2.78 11.34
C CYS A 77 4.15 -4.18 11.08
N VAL A 78 2.92 -4.44 11.52
CA VAL A 78 2.14 -5.63 11.18
C VAL A 78 0.87 -5.23 10.44
N ALA A 79 0.62 -5.81 9.28
CA ALA A 79 -0.45 -5.43 8.37
C ALA A 79 -1.35 -6.62 8.04
N ALA A 80 -2.61 -6.56 8.46
CA ALA A 80 -3.67 -7.49 8.11
C ALA A 80 -4.46 -6.95 6.91
N ALA A 81 -4.06 -7.31 5.72
CA ALA A 81 -4.85 -7.07 4.51
C ALA A 81 -5.95 -8.14 4.39
N GLY A 82 -7.05 -7.83 3.71
CA GLY A 82 -7.95 -8.92 3.40
C GLY A 82 -9.40 -8.58 3.16
N ALA A 83 -10.17 -9.65 3.06
CA ALA A 83 -11.58 -9.66 2.71
C ALA A 83 -12.50 -8.98 3.75
N ASN A 84 -13.73 -8.70 3.33
CA ASN A 84 -14.80 -8.39 4.27
C ASN A 84 -15.10 -9.61 5.15
N GLN A 85 -15.55 -9.38 6.38
CA GLN A 85 -15.93 -10.45 7.31
C GLN A 85 -14.84 -11.54 7.50
N SER A 86 -13.57 -11.17 7.31
CA SER A 86 -12.42 -12.07 7.50
C SER A 86 -11.84 -12.05 8.91
N SER A 87 -12.49 -11.35 9.84
CA SER A 87 -12.07 -11.15 11.25
C SER A 87 -10.72 -10.41 11.44
N LYS A 88 -10.23 -9.70 10.42
CA LYS A 88 -8.98 -8.93 10.53
C LYS A 88 -9.03 -7.86 11.63
N THR A 89 -10.13 -7.10 11.72
CA THR A 89 -10.30 -6.05 12.74
C THR A 89 -10.38 -6.63 14.16
N VAL A 90 -11.05 -7.77 14.35
CA VAL A 90 -11.06 -8.51 15.60
C VAL A 90 -9.64 -8.95 15.97
N CYS A 91 -8.90 -9.49 15.01
CA CYS A 91 -7.51 -9.92 15.22
C CYS A 91 -6.61 -8.74 15.59
N VAL A 92 -6.59 -7.68 14.78
CA VAL A 92 -5.71 -6.53 14.98
C VAL A 92 -6.15 -5.69 16.18
N GLY A 93 -7.38 -5.19 16.19
CA GLY A 93 -7.88 -4.29 17.22
C GLY A 93 -8.11 -4.99 18.55
N GLY A 94 -8.82 -6.13 18.54
CA GLY A 94 -9.17 -6.86 19.75
C GLY A 94 -8.01 -7.69 20.31
N MET A 95 -7.57 -8.69 19.53
CA MET A 95 -6.63 -9.71 20.02
C MET A 95 -5.17 -9.21 20.08
N CYS A 96 -4.80 -8.19 19.32
CA CYS A 96 -3.45 -7.61 19.36
C CYS A 96 -3.44 -6.31 20.18
N VAL A 97 -4.12 -5.26 19.71
CA VAL A 97 -4.02 -3.90 20.28
C VAL A 97 -4.64 -3.82 21.68
N CYS A 98 -5.89 -4.28 21.86
CA CYS A 98 -6.52 -4.26 23.17
C CYS A 98 -5.78 -5.15 24.18
N LYS A 99 -5.31 -6.32 23.76
CA LYS A 99 -4.47 -7.18 24.61
C LYS A 99 -3.16 -6.49 25.00
N TRP A 100 -2.50 -5.83 24.04
CA TRP A 100 -1.29 -5.07 24.33
C TRP A 100 -1.55 -3.99 25.38
N VAL A 101 -2.60 -3.17 25.19
CA VAL A 101 -2.97 -2.10 26.13
C VAL A 101 -3.30 -2.67 27.51
N ARG A 102 -4.04 -3.79 27.60
CA ARG A 102 -4.39 -4.42 28.86
C ARG A 102 -3.17 -5.01 29.57
N ASP A 103 -2.28 -5.71 28.85
CA ASP A 103 -1.27 -6.58 29.48
C ASP A 103 0.12 -5.92 29.56
N PHE A 104 0.46 -5.04 28.63
CA PHE A 104 1.83 -4.51 28.47
C PHE A 104 1.97 -2.99 28.62
N ALA A 105 0.87 -2.23 28.49
CA ALA A 105 0.93 -0.78 28.63
C ALA A 105 1.42 -0.36 30.01
N GLN A 106 2.16 0.76 30.06
CA GLN A 106 2.72 1.35 31.28
C GLN A 106 2.12 2.74 31.54
N ASP A 107 2.37 3.29 32.71
CA ASP A 107 1.92 4.64 33.06
C ASP A 107 2.47 5.69 32.10
N GLY A 108 1.57 6.54 31.60
CA GLY A 108 1.90 7.59 30.64
C GLY A 108 2.10 7.13 29.18
N ASP A 109 1.79 5.87 28.86
CA ASP A 109 1.81 5.41 27.46
C ASP A 109 0.70 6.07 26.65
N ILE A 110 1.03 6.39 25.39
CA ILE A 110 0.12 7.02 24.42
C ILE A 110 -0.03 6.10 23.21
N TYR A 111 -1.26 5.80 22.85
CA TYR A 111 -1.62 5.02 21.66
C TYR A 111 -2.49 5.86 20.73
N TRP A 112 -2.23 5.79 19.44
CA TRP A 112 -3.12 6.38 18.45
C TRP A 112 -4.00 5.31 17.82
N VAL A 113 -5.27 5.66 17.66
CA VAL A 113 -6.24 4.91 16.86
C VAL A 113 -6.68 5.79 15.71
N ILE A 114 -6.35 5.38 14.49
CA ILE A 114 -6.57 6.15 13.28
C ILE A 114 -7.58 5.41 12.41
N ALA A 115 -8.58 6.12 11.87
CA ALA A 115 -9.49 5.60 10.86
C ALA A 115 -9.90 6.71 9.88
N GLN A 116 -10.60 6.37 8.81
CA GLN A 116 -10.94 7.30 7.73
C GLN A 116 -11.69 8.53 8.24
N THR A 117 -12.80 8.32 8.92
CA THR A 117 -13.72 9.36 9.39
C THR A 117 -14.09 9.15 10.86
N ARG A 118 -14.77 10.13 11.44
CA ARG A 118 -15.32 9.99 12.81
C ARG A 118 -16.36 8.86 12.91
N ASP A 119 -17.16 8.68 11.87
CA ASP A 119 -18.14 7.58 11.83
C ASP A 119 -17.44 6.24 11.81
N THR A 120 -16.37 6.09 11.03
CA THR A 120 -15.57 4.87 11.03
C THR A 120 -14.94 4.59 12.39
N ILE A 121 -14.43 5.62 13.10
CA ILE A 121 -13.89 5.47 14.47
C ILE A 121 -14.98 4.98 15.43
N ARG A 122 -16.17 5.57 15.36
CA ARG A 122 -17.31 5.17 16.20
C ARG A 122 -17.72 3.71 15.96
N ASP A 123 -17.88 3.35 14.69
CA ASP A 123 -18.48 2.08 14.30
C ASP A 123 -17.52 0.89 14.45
N ILE A 124 -16.21 1.12 14.38
CA ILE A 124 -15.19 0.07 14.41
C ILE A 124 -14.30 0.19 15.66
N PRO A 125 -13.35 1.15 15.78
CA PRO A 125 -12.45 1.21 16.92
C PRO A 125 -13.14 1.40 18.28
N HIS A 126 -14.10 2.32 18.42
CA HIS A 126 -14.78 2.54 19.70
C HIS A 126 -15.50 1.28 20.15
N ARG A 127 -16.18 0.61 19.23
CA ARG A 127 -16.87 -0.65 19.50
C ARG A 127 -15.89 -1.74 19.92
N THR A 128 -14.82 -1.93 19.16
CA THR A 128 -13.81 -2.95 19.45
C THR A 128 -13.16 -2.72 20.82
N ILE A 129 -12.74 -1.48 21.11
CA ILE A 129 -12.13 -1.13 22.40
C ILE A 129 -13.10 -1.40 23.54
N TRP A 130 -14.38 -1.03 23.39
CA TRP A 130 -15.39 -1.28 24.42
C TRP A 130 -15.67 -2.78 24.61
N GLU A 131 -15.72 -3.55 23.54
CA GLU A 131 -16.01 -4.99 23.60
C GLU A 131 -14.84 -5.78 24.18
N PHE A 132 -13.60 -5.43 23.86
CA PHE A 132 -12.42 -6.23 24.19
C PHE A 132 -11.70 -5.83 25.48
N LEU A 133 -11.82 -4.60 25.96
CA LEU A 133 -11.20 -4.19 27.22
C LEU A 133 -12.13 -4.41 28.42
N PRO A 134 -11.56 -4.84 29.57
CA PRO A 134 -12.32 -4.94 30.84
C PRO A 134 -12.96 -3.61 31.21
N LYS A 135 -14.21 -3.64 31.63
CA LYS A 135 -14.96 -2.41 31.99
C LYS A 135 -14.34 -1.64 33.13
N SER A 136 -13.59 -2.31 34.00
CA SER A 136 -12.82 -1.70 35.10
C SER A 136 -11.70 -0.77 34.67
N MET A 137 -11.25 -0.88 33.41
CA MET A 137 -10.24 0.02 32.85
C MET A 137 -10.79 1.40 32.45
N PHE A 138 -12.11 1.49 32.25
CA PHE A 138 -12.74 2.74 31.79
C PHE A 138 -13.04 3.66 32.99
N PRO A 139 -12.87 4.99 32.87
CA PRO A 139 -13.36 5.96 33.83
C PRO A 139 -14.88 5.82 34.03
N LYS A 140 -15.35 6.05 35.27
CA LYS A 140 -16.77 5.90 35.63
C LYS A 140 -17.70 6.84 34.85
N ASP A 141 -17.21 7.96 34.40
CA ASP A 141 -17.91 8.98 33.59
C ASP A 141 -17.91 8.72 32.11
N VAL A 142 -17.11 7.75 31.64
CA VAL A 142 -17.12 7.34 30.22
C VAL A 142 -18.29 6.39 29.97
N ILE A 143 -19.20 6.84 29.11
CA ILE A 143 -20.37 6.09 28.70
C ILE A 143 -20.23 5.70 27.24
N TYR A 144 -20.26 4.41 26.95
CA TYR A 144 -20.37 3.89 25.59
C TYR A 144 -21.83 3.70 25.21
N GLN A 145 -22.19 4.21 24.04
CA GLN A 145 -23.51 4.00 23.43
C GLN A 145 -23.37 3.43 22.02
N PRO A 146 -24.17 2.41 21.63
CA PRO A 146 -24.02 1.79 20.29
C PRO A 146 -24.12 2.75 19.10
N ARG A 147 -24.90 3.84 19.23
CA ARG A 147 -25.10 4.83 18.17
C ARG A 147 -24.06 5.94 18.11
N THR A 148 -23.40 6.25 19.23
CA THR A 148 -22.49 7.38 19.35
C THR A 148 -21.08 6.98 19.78
N GLY A 149 -20.84 5.69 20.07
CA GLY A 149 -19.60 5.21 20.64
C GLY A 149 -19.30 5.87 21.99
N PHE A 150 -18.06 6.35 22.15
CA PHE A 150 -17.66 7.18 23.29
C PHE A 150 -18.02 8.68 23.10
N GLY A 151 -18.83 9.02 22.09
CA GLY A 151 -19.14 10.41 21.74
C GLY A 151 -17.99 11.12 21.02
N LEU A 152 -17.84 12.42 21.29
CA LEU A 152 -16.81 13.25 20.65
C LEU A 152 -15.48 13.28 21.44
N ILE A 153 -15.20 12.26 22.24
CA ILE A 153 -13.98 12.20 23.05
C ILE A 153 -12.75 12.04 22.12
N PRO A 154 -11.84 13.01 22.07
CA PRO A 154 -10.62 12.90 21.26
C PRO A 154 -9.57 11.98 21.91
N THR A 155 -9.64 11.85 23.26
CA THR A 155 -8.69 11.07 24.07
C THR A 155 -9.46 10.27 25.12
N LEU A 156 -9.24 8.97 25.13
CA LEU A 156 -9.75 8.05 26.14
C LEU A 156 -8.64 7.72 27.13
N TRP A 157 -8.89 7.99 28.41
CA TRP A 157 -8.00 7.64 29.50
C TRP A 157 -8.40 6.27 30.05
N LEU A 158 -7.44 5.36 30.16
CA LEU A 158 -7.69 4.01 30.71
C LEU A 158 -6.85 3.79 31.95
N THR A 159 -7.45 3.19 32.98
CA THR A 159 -6.73 2.72 34.15
C THR A 159 -6.21 1.32 33.92
N LEU A 160 -4.90 1.13 34.06
CA LEU A 160 -4.26 -0.15 33.77
C LEU A 160 -4.45 -1.16 34.94
N PRO A 161 -4.69 -2.44 34.62
CA PRO A 161 -4.82 -3.47 35.65
C PRO A 161 -3.56 -3.61 36.51
N GLY A 162 -3.70 -4.13 37.74
CA GLY A 162 -2.57 -4.40 38.63
C GLY A 162 -1.85 -3.15 39.15
N GLY A 163 -2.48 -1.98 39.14
CA GLY A 163 -1.89 -0.74 39.66
C GLY A 163 -0.77 -0.14 38.74
N ARG A 164 -0.68 -0.53 37.49
CA ARG A 164 0.34 -0.05 36.55
C ARG A 164 0.15 1.41 36.04
N GLY A 165 -0.81 2.13 36.62
CA GLY A 165 -1.07 3.54 36.29
C GLY A 165 -2.14 3.72 35.22
N LYS A 166 -1.96 4.69 34.33
CA LYS A 166 -2.93 5.06 33.28
C LYS A 166 -2.25 5.19 31.93
N CYS A 167 -2.99 4.91 30.85
CA CYS A 167 -2.56 5.19 29.48
C CYS A 167 -3.64 5.99 28.73
N GLU A 168 -3.25 6.52 27.59
CA GLU A 168 -4.11 7.33 26.74
C GLU A 168 -4.32 6.67 25.37
N ILE A 169 -5.55 6.67 24.88
CA ILE A 169 -5.86 6.36 23.47
C ILE A 169 -6.38 7.62 22.79
N TRP A 170 -5.66 8.08 21.77
CA TRP A 170 -6.03 9.26 20.99
C TRP A 170 -6.67 8.84 19.67
N PHE A 171 -7.88 9.30 19.45
CA PHE A 171 -8.62 9.03 18.21
C PHE A 171 -8.35 10.12 17.16
N LYS A 172 -7.88 9.71 15.99
CA LYS A 172 -7.52 10.60 14.88
C LYS A 172 -8.19 10.13 13.60
N THR A 173 -8.60 11.07 12.74
CA THR A 173 -9.18 10.76 11.42
C THR A 173 -8.18 11.05 10.31
N GLU A 174 -8.23 10.28 9.22
CA GLU A 174 -7.42 10.55 8.03
C GLU A 174 -7.75 11.90 7.35
N GLU A 175 -8.91 12.47 7.64
CA GLU A 175 -9.33 13.79 7.15
C GLU A 175 -8.53 14.94 7.79
N ALA A 176 -7.87 14.69 8.92
CA ALA A 176 -7.08 15.70 9.61
C ALA A 176 -5.87 16.17 8.78
N ASP A 177 -5.37 17.39 9.09
CA ASP A 177 -4.12 17.88 8.52
C ASP A 177 -2.99 16.90 8.84
N ILE A 178 -2.09 16.67 7.88
CA ILE A 178 -0.95 15.75 8.05
C ILE A 178 -0.07 16.11 9.26
N LYS A 179 0.04 17.40 9.58
CA LYS A 179 0.77 17.90 10.75
C LYS A 179 0.27 17.33 12.07
N VAL A 180 -0.99 16.92 12.16
CA VAL A 180 -1.55 16.28 13.36
C VAL A 180 -0.86 14.94 13.66
N PHE A 181 -0.34 14.28 12.63
CA PHE A 181 0.41 13.01 12.74
C PHE A 181 1.91 13.23 12.97
N GLU A 182 2.37 14.48 12.96
CA GLU A 182 3.78 14.84 13.16
C GLU A 182 4.06 15.34 14.60
N SER A 183 3.04 15.48 15.45
CA SER A 183 3.12 16.29 16.67
C SER A 183 3.59 15.56 17.94
N SER A 184 3.53 14.21 18.02
CA SER A 184 3.75 13.50 19.29
C SER A 184 4.50 12.19 19.11
N ARG A 185 5.16 11.73 20.19
CA ARG A 185 5.75 10.39 20.29
C ARG A 185 4.71 9.43 20.85
N VAL A 186 4.59 8.25 20.26
CA VAL A 186 3.58 7.26 20.63
C VAL A 186 4.20 5.88 20.85
N ASN A 187 3.55 5.07 21.68
CA ASN A 187 3.98 3.71 22.00
C ASN A 187 3.41 2.68 21.02
N GLY A 188 2.30 3.01 20.35
CA GLY A 188 1.71 2.16 19.34
C GLY A 188 0.62 2.89 18.56
N ILE A 189 0.37 2.40 17.34
CA ILE A 189 -0.62 2.94 16.44
C ILE A 189 -1.47 1.79 15.89
N TRP A 190 -2.77 1.88 16.10
CA TRP A 190 -3.74 1.08 15.36
C TRP A 190 -4.34 1.91 14.25
N TRP A 191 -4.08 1.53 13.00
CA TRP A 191 -4.62 2.21 11.84
C TRP A 191 -5.62 1.30 11.12
N SER A 192 -6.89 1.55 11.38
CA SER A 192 -8.01 0.75 10.89
C SER A 192 -8.53 1.30 9.57
N GLU A 193 -8.77 0.41 8.60
CA GLU A 193 -9.27 0.71 7.26
C GLU A 193 -8.47 1.83 6.56
N CYS A 194 -7.14 1.75 6.62
CA CYS A 194 -6.24 2.79 6.13
C CYS A 194 -6.36 3.03 4.62
N ARG A 195 -6.37 4.33 4.22
CA ARG A 195 -6.51 4.76 2.81
C ARG A 195 -5.48 5.79 2.40
N ARG A 196 -5.16 6.74 3.28
CA ARG A 196 -4.38 7.92 2.92
C ARG A 196 -2.88 7.69 3.07
N GLU A 197 -2.19 7.43 1.93
CA GLU A 197 -0.76 7.15 1.88
C GLU A 197 0.13 8.18 2.60
N ALA A 198 -0.17 9.48 2.48
CA ALA A 198 0.65 10.52 3.11
C ALA A 198 0.80 10.37 4.64
N ILE A 199 -0.16 9.71 5.31
CA ILE A 199 -0.08 9.42 6.75
C ILE A 199 1.00 8.38 7.01
N TRP A 200 1.20 7.39 6.14
CA TRP A 200 2.24 6.38 6.29
C TRP A 200 3.63 7.01 6.48
N ASP A 201 3.97 7.99 5.65
CA ASP A 201 5.26 8.68 5.72
C ASP A 201 5.42 9.49 7.03
N ALA A 202 4.32 10.08 7.53
CA ALA A 202 4.29 10.83 8.79
C ALA A 202 4.39 9.95 10.04
N LEU A 203 3.93 8.68 9.98
CA LEU A 203 3.90 7.79 11.14
C LEU A 203 5.25 7.14 11.45
N GLN A 204 6.04 6.79 10.45
CA GLN A 204 7.29 6.05 10.65
C GLN A 204 8.25 6.72 11.66
N PRO A 205 8.55 8.03 11.58
CA PRO A 205 9.45 8.67 12.53
C PRO A 205 8.93 8.70 13.98
N ARG A 206 7.61 8.58 14.16
CA ARG A 206 6.97 8.71 15.49
C ARG A 206 7.26 7.53 16.40
N MET A 207 7.48 6.36 15.82
CA MET A 207 7.72 5.11 16.58
C MET A 207 9.18 4.90 16.95
N LEU A 208 10.12 5.46 16.20
CA LEU A 208 11.55 5.28 16.42
C LEU A 208 12.00 5.69 17.83
N ALA A 209 11.38 6.72 18.42
CA ALA A 209 11.78 7.27 19.70
C ALA A 209 11.30 6.48 20.93
N ARG A 210 10.33 5.55 20.77
CA ARG A 210 9.74 4.76 21.87
C ARG A 210 9.68 3.26 21.58
N THR A 211 10.38 2.79 20.54
CA THR A 211 10.28 1.39 20.08
C THR A 211 8.82 0.94 19.89
N GLY A 212 8.01 1.84 19.35
CA GLY A 212 6.59 1.64 19.12
C GLY A 212 6.29 0.61 18.04
N TRP A 213 5.00 0.44 17.73
CA TRP A 213 4.53 -0.45 16.67
C TRP A 213 3.39 0.20 15.89
N ILE A 214 3.24 -0.21 14.62
CA ILE A 214 2.03 0.04 13.83
C ILE A 214 1.32 -1.29 13.60
N ALA A 215 0.03 -1.35 13.93
CA ALA A 215 -0.84 -2.46 13.57
C ALA A 215 -1.93 -1.94 12.63
N MET A 216 -2.06 -2.55 11.46
CA MET A 216 -2.95 -2.10 10.39
C MET A 216 -3.95 -3.18 10.01
N ASP A 217 -5.20 -2.78 9.77
CA ASP A 217 -6.19 -3.64 9.12
C ASP A 217 -6.88 -2.88 7.98
N PHE A 218 -6.95 -3.50 6.80
CA PHE A 218 -7.52 -2.87 5.61
C PHE A 218 -7.97 -3.87 4.54
N ILE A 219 -8.79 -3.38 3.61
CA ILE A 219 -9.03 -4.05 2.32
C ILE A 219 -8.01 -3.50 1.34
N SER A 220 -7.29 -4.37 0.62
CA SER A 220 -6.19 -3.98 -0.26
C SER A 220 -6.70 -3.41 -1.59
N VAL A 221 -7.22 -2.19 -1.55
CA VAL A 221 -7.75 -1.47 -2.73
C VAL A 221 -6.93 -0.22 -3.09
N GLU A 222 -6.02 0.20 -2.21
CA GLU A 222 -5.13 1.31 -2.49
C GLU A 222 -3.79 0.77 -3.04
N PRO A 223 -3.25 1.32 -4.15
CA PRO A 223 -2.01 0.84 -4.73
C PRO A 223 -0.83 0.83 -3.76
N TRP A 224 -0.75 1.81 -2.84
CA TRP A 224 0.33 1.88 -1.86
C TRP A 224 0.33 0.72 -0.86
N HIS A 225 -0.82 0.07 -0.60
CA HIS A 225 -0.88 -1.14 0.22
C HIS A 225 -0.01 -2.26 -0.39
N LYS A 226 -0.07 -2.41 -1.72
CA LYS A 226 0.75 -3.35 -2.44
C LYS A 226 2.23 -2.96 -2.41
N TYR A 227 2.54 -1.75 -2.86
CA TYR A 227 3.91 -1.35 -3.12
C TYR A 227 4.70 -0.98 -1.87
N ARG A 228 4.04 -0.36 -0.88
CA ARG A 228 4.71 0.09 0.34
C ARG A 228 4.56 -0.86 1.53
N ILE A 229 3.60 -1.76 1.50
CA ILE A 229 3.38 -2.72 2.59
C ILE A 229 3.72 -4.13 2.11
N ARG A 230 2.96 -4.70 1.19
CA ARG A 230 3.12 -6.10 0.80
C ARG A 230 4.47 -6.42 0.17
N LEU A 231 4.90 -5.63 -0.85
CA LEU A 231 6.18 -5.90 -1.53
C LEU A 231 7.37 -5.63 -0.62
N LYS A 232 7.28 -4.60 0.25
CA LYS A 232 8.32 -4.35 1.24
C LYS A 232 8.38 -5.41 2.32
N ALA A 233 7.27 -5.98 2.76
CA ALA A 233 7.24 -7.10 3.70
C ALA A 233 8.04 -8.32 3.20
N GLY A 234 8.15 -8.50 1.89
CA GLY A 234 9.00 -9.53 1.28
C GLY A 234 10.51 -9.23 1.30
N SER A 235 10.91 -7.98 1.50
CA SER A 235 12.31 -7.52 1.44
C SER A 235 12.83 -6.87 2.72
N GLU A 236 11.93 -6.35 3.57
CA GLU A 236 12.25 -5.65 4.81
C GLU A 236 11.69 -6.42 6.01
N ALA A 237 12.56 -6.92 6.88
CA ALA A 237 12.16 -7.68 8.08
C ALA A 237 11.32 -6.84 9.08
N SER A 238 11.34 -5.51 8.96
CA SER A 238 10.55 -4.59 9.80
C SER A 238 9.05 -4.60 9.53
N ILE A 239 8.60 -5.17 8.40
CA ILE A 239 7.19 -5.23 8.03
C ILE A 239 6.72 -6.68 7.93
N TYR A 240 5.66 -7.04 8.65
CA TYR A 240 4.92 -8.28 8.46
C TYR A 240 3.60 -8.00 7.76
N HIS A 241 3.26 -8.78 6.75
CA HIS A 241 2.01 -8.67 6.00
C HIS A 241 1.33 -10.03 5.87
N GLN A 242 0.04 -10.08 6.18
CA GLN A 242 -0.77 -11.28 6.04
C GLN A 242 -2.12 -10.96 5.40
N VAL A 243 -2.58 -11.86 4.53
CA VAL A 243 -3.90 -11.76 3.89
C VAL A 243 -4.90 -12.63 4.64
N PHE A 244 -6.03 -12.03 5.02
CA PHE A 244 -7.17 -12.70 5.64
C PHE A 244 -8.30 -12.85 4.62
N THR A 245 -8.79 -14.06 4.43
CA THR A 245 -9.88 -14.35 3.50
C THR A 245 -11.19 -14.67 4.24
N MET A 246 -12.32 -14.42 3.59
CA MET A 246 -13.62 -14.78 4.16
C MET A 246 -13.76 -16.31 4.37
N PRO A 247 -13.31 -17.19 3.46
CA PRO A 247 -13.30 -18.65 3.69
C PRO A 247 -12.51 -19.07 4.93
N GLN A 248 -11.36 -18.44 5.22
CA GLN A 248 -10.60 -18.75 6.44
C GLN A 248 -11.35 -18.42 7.74
N ASN A 249 -12.36 -17.55 7.67
CA ASN A 249 -13.22 -17.18 8.80
C ASN A 249 -14.60 -17.86 8.75
N ALA A 250 -14.84 -18.81 7.84
CA ALA A 250 -16.16 -19.42 7.66
C ALA A 250 -16.73 -20.05 8.95
N HIS A 251 -15.87 -20.55 9.84
CA HIS A 251 -16.23 -21.12 11.13
C HIS A 251 -16.92 -20.13 12.09
N ASN A 252 -16.62 -18.81 11.95
CA ASN A 252 -17.28 -17.74 12.70
C ASN A 252 -18.49 -17.15 11.95
N LEU A 253 -18.82 -17.65 10.76
CA LEU A 253 -19.92 -17.17 9.94
C LEU A 253 -21.06 -18.19 9.94
N GLY A 254 -22.30 -17.70 9.82
CA GLY A 254 -23.46 -18.57 9.68
C GLY A 254 -23.43 -19.38 8.37
N GLU A 255 -24.08 -20.54 8.38
CA GLU A 255 -24.17 -21.42 7.22
C GLU A 255 -24.66 -20.68 5.96
N GLY A 256 -24.01 -20.90 4.83
CA GLY A 256 -24.31 -20.25 3.56
C GLY A 256 -24.00 -18.74 3.48
N ALA A 257 -23.41 -18.12 4.52
CA ALA A 257 -23.13 -16.69 4.55
C ALA A 257 -22.22 -16.24 3.38
N ILE A 258 -21.20 -17.02 3.05
CA ILE A 258 -20.27 -16.71 1.94
C ILE A 258 -21.01 -16.77 0.61
N SER A 259 -21.81 -17.81 0.37
CA SER A 259 -22.59 -17.96 -0.86
C SER A 259 -23.59 -16.80 -1.04
N ARG A 260 -24.27 -16.40 0.03
CA ARG A 260 -25.17 -15.24 0.01
C ARG A 260 -24.42 -13.94 -0.27
N ALA A 261 -23.24 -13.75 0.31
CA ALA A 261 -22.41 -12.58 0.05
C ALA A 261 -21.96 -12.51 -1.42
N CYS A 262 -21.61 -13.65 -2.02
CA CYS A 262 -21.16 -13.73 -3.42
C CYS A 262 -22.27 -13.54 -4.45
N ALA A 263 -23.54 -13.82 -4.10
CA ALA A 263 -24.65 -13.94 -5.05
C ALA A 263 -24.83 -12.71 -5.97
N ASN A 264 -24.50 -11.50 -5.47
CA ASN A 264 -24.66 -10.25 -6.21
C ASN A 264 -23.30 -9.54 -6.46
N MET A 265 -22.18 -10.26 -6.35
CA MET A 265 -20.85 -9.71 -6.58
C MET A 265 -20.32 -10.06 -7.96
N THR A 266 -19.62 -9.12 -8.60
CA THR A 266 -18.83 -9.41 -9.80
C THR A 266 -17.62 -10.27 -9.43
N SER A 267 -17.01 -10.95 -10.43
CA SER A 267 -15.79 -11.74 -10.22
C SER A 267 -14.68 -10.93 -9.57
N GLU A 268 -14.50 -9.66 -9.95
CA GLU A 268 -13.54 -8.75 -9.35
C GLU A 268 -13.87 -8.45 -7.88
N GLN A 269 -15.14 -8.18 -7.57
CA GLN A 269 -15.57 -7.98 -6.19
C GLN A 269 -15.36 -9.22 -5.32
N ILE A 270 -15.56 -10.42 -5.86
CA ILE A 270 -15.30 -11.68 -5.16
C ILE A 270 -13.81 -11.82 -4.86
N ARG A 271 -12.94 -11.57 -5.84
CA ARG A 271 -11.48 -11.62 -5.63
C ARG A 271 -11.05 -10.71 -4.49
N VAL A 272 -11.52 -9.46 -4.47
CA VAL A 272 -11.11 -8.47 -3.47
C VAL A 272 -11.81 -8.69 -2.13
N ARG A 273 -13.15 -8.80 -2.13
CA ARG A 273 -13.96 -8.75 -0.91
C ARG A 273 -14.14 -10.10 -0.23
N VAL A 274 -13.90 -11.21 -0.93
CA VAL A 274 -14.00 -12.58 -0.40
C VAL A 274 -12.63 -13.21 -0.23
N HIS A 275 -11.76 -13.09 -1.23
CA HIS A 275 -10.44 -13.69 -1.20
C HIS A 275 -9.34 -12.74 -0.71
N GLY A 276 -9.65 -11.46 -0.50
CA GLY A 276 -8.68 -10.48 0.00
C GLY A 276 -7.57 -10.16 -1.00
N GLU A 277 -7.78 -10.47 -2.28
CA GLU A 277 -6.85 -10.12 -3.34
C GLU A 277 -6.81 -8.59 -3.53
N GLU A 278 -5.76 -8.13 -4.15
CA GLU A 278 -5.64 -6.71 -4.49
C GLU A 278 -6.69 -6.32 -5.53
N GLY A 279 -7.43 -5.26 -5.22
CA GLY A 279 -8.41 -4.69 -6.14
C GLY A 279 -7.75 -3.73 -7.11
N SER A 280 -8.26 -3.69 -8.34
CA SER A 280 -8.07 -2.54 -9.20
C SER A 280 -9.04 -1.45 -8.77
N ASP A 281 -8.53 -0.28 -8.43
CA ASP A 281 -9.39 0.84 -8.06
C ASP A 281 -10.03 1.44 -9.31
N ARG A 282 -11.30 1.78 -9.22
CA ARG A 282 -11.98 2.55 -10.26
C ARG A 282 -11.25 3.88 -10.43
N GLY A 283 -10.92 4.23 -11.68
CA GLY A 283 -10.29 5.51 -11.99
C GLY A 283 -8.77 5.48 -12.19
N ILE A 284 -8.13 4.32 -12.24
CA ILE A 284 -6.75 4.19 -12.69
C ILE A 284 -6.65 4.53 -14.18
N VAL A 285 -5.65 5.33 -14.56
CA VAL A 285 -5.45 5.78 -15.94
C VAL A 285 -4.99 4.61 -16.83
N TYR A 286 -4.01 3.82 -16.38
CA TYR A 286 -3.48 2.68 -17.13
C TYR A 286 -4.08 1.36 -16.62
N GLN A 287 -5.35 1.11 -16.98
CA GLN A 287 -6.10 -0.07 -16.52
C GLN A 287 -5.53 -1.40 -17.02
N ALA A 288 -4.82 -1.39 -18.16
CA ALA A 288 -4.19 -2.58 -18.70
C ALA A 288 -2.88 -2.97 -18.00
N PHE A 289 -2.37 -2.13 -17.09
CA PHE A 289 -1.18 -2.47 -16.32
C PHE A 289 -1.45 -3.70 -15.42
N ASP A 290 -0.61 -4.72 -15.54
CA ASP A 290 -0.61 -5.93 -14.70
C ASP A 290 0.84 -6.30 -14.39
N ASP A 291 1.21 -6.32 -13.13
CA ASP A 291 2.60 -6.64 -12.71
C ASP A 291 3.10 -7.97 -13.24
N ARG A 292 2.22 -8.99 -13.32
CA ARG A 292 2.60 -10.31 -13.83
C ARG A 292 2.97 -10.30 -15.31
N LYS A 293 2.43 -9.32 -16.06
CA LYS A 293 2.69 -9.13 -17.48
C LYS A 293 3.78 -8.10 -17.75
N HIS A 294 3.78 -7.02 -16.96
CA HIS A 294 4.55 -5.83 -17.24
C HIS A 294 5.74 -5.64 -16.30
N SER A 295 6.04 -6.61 -15.42
CA SER A 295 7.28 -6.60 -14.64
C SER A 295 8.00 -7.96 -14.63
N CYS A 296 9.33 -7.90 -14.47
CA CYS A 296 10.19 -9.08 -14.35
C CYS A 296 11.42 -8.78 -13.50
N LEU A 297 12.12 -9.82 -13.04
CA LEU A 297 13.43 -9.67 -12.42
C LEU A 297 14.46 -9.17 -13.45
N PRO A 298 15.50 -8.41 -13.01
CA PRO A 298 16.56 -7.94 -13.87
C PRO A 298 17.32 -9.08 -14.55
N PHE A 299 17.60 -8.89 -15.83
CA PHE A 299 18.49 -9.74 -16.60
C PHE A 299 19.53 -8.90 -17.35
N LYS A 300 20.57 -9.56 -17.88
CA LYS A 300 21.63 -8.86 -18.63
C LYS A 300 21.10 -8.29 -19.95
N ILE A 301 21.16 -6.98 -20.08
CA ILE A 301 20.77 -6.28 -21.30
C ILE A 301 21.93 -6.32 -22.31
N PRO A 302 21.74 -6.83 -23.53
CA PRO A 302 22.73 -6.78 -24.58
C PRO A 302 23.18 -5.36 -24.90
N HIS A 303 24.47 -5.19 -25.18
CA HIS A 303 25.05 -3.86 -25.39
C HIS A 303 24.47 -3.20 -26.65
N GLU A 304 24.20 -3.98 -27.66
CA GLU A 304 23.69 -3.57 -28.98
C GLU A 304 22.23 -3.10 -28.96
N TRP A 305 21.49 -3.36 -27.89
CA TRP A 305 20.10 -2.92 -27.82
C TRP A 305 20.00 -1.40 -27.83
N PRO A 306 19.12 -0.82 -28.65
CA PRO A 306 18.88 0.61 -28.68
C PRO A 306 18.37 1.10 -27.32
N LYS A 307 18.98 2.16 -26.82
CA LYS A 307 18.66 2.71 -25.50
C LYS A 307 18.29 4.19 -25.58
N TRP A 308 17.35 4.60 -24.76
CA TRP A 308 16.89 5.98 -24.60
C TRP A 308 16.86 6.37 -23.14
N ARG A 309 16.78 7.68 -22.90
CA ARG A 309 16.54 8.23 -21.58
C ARG A 309 15.46 9.29 -21.67
N CYS A 310 14.53 9.30 -20.71
CA CYS A 310 13.51 10.33 -20.58
C CYS A 310 13.46 10.88 -19.17
N TYR A 311 13.07 12.16 -19.03
CA TYR A 311 13.21 12.91 -17.80
C TYR A 311 11.99 13.81 -17.58
N ASP A 312 11.45 13.77 -16.37
CA ASP A 312 10.50 14.73 -15.83
C ASP A 312 11.15 15.49 -14.66
N HIS A 313 10.92 16.81 -14.60
CA HIS A 313 11.62 17.70 -13.68
C HIS A 313 10.75 18.09 -12.50
N GLY A 314 11.27 17.86 -11.31
CA GLY A 314 10.77 18.38 -10.05
C GLY A 314 11.89 18.85 -9.14
N PHE A 315 11.56 19.55 -8.06
CA PHE A 315 12.48 19.86 -6.97
C PHE A 315 11.82 19.44 -5.64
N ILE A 316 10.71 20.08 -5.27
CA ILE A 316 9.85 19.62 -4.17
C ILE A 316 9.13 18.33 -4.56
N ASN A 317 8.60 18.28 -5.78
CA ASN A 317 8.15 17.02 -6.41
C ASN A 317 9.36 16.24 -6.91
N PRO A 318 9.23 14.90 -7.08
CA PRO A 318 10.32 14.09 -7.58
C PRO A 318 10.82 14.52 -8.96
N SER A 319 12.15 14.56 -9.12
CA SER A 319 12.78 14.51 -10.43
C SER A 319 12.92 13.04 -10.84
N VAL A 320 12.44 12.69 -12.01
CA VAL A 320 12.44 11.31 -12.51
C VAL A 320 13.22 11.19 -13.81
N LEU A 321 14.13 10.20 -13.89
CA LEU A 321 14.71 9.79 -15.15
C LEU A 321 14.59 8.29 -15.33
N LEU A 322 14.09 7.86 -16.47
CA LEU A 322 13.97 6.46 -16.84
C LEU A 322 14.98 6.11 -17.94
N TRP A 323 15.63 4.95 -17.80
CA TRP A 323 16.45 4.34 -18.83
C TRP A 323 15.63 3.25 -19.49
N VAL A 324 15.50 3.33 -20.81
CA VAL A 324 14.65 2.45 -21.60
C VAL A 324 15.46 1.80 -22.73
N ALA A 325 15.39 0.49 -22.84
CA ALA A 325 15.95 -0.29 -23.95
C ALA A 325 14.82 -0.90 -24.78
N ILE A 326 15.07 -1.19 -26.06
CA ILE A 326 14.10 -1.94 -26.88
C ILE A 326 14.56 -3.38 -27.01
N ILE A 327 13.72 -4.28 -26.54
CA ILE A 327 13.85 -5.73 -26.76
C ILE A 327 13.39 -6.02 -28.20
N PRO A 328 14.20 -6.73 -29.01
CA PRO A 328 13.79 -7.07 -30.37
C PRO A 328 12.77 -8.20 -30.40
N THR A 329 12.00 -8.26 -31.46
CA THR A 329 11.24 -9.46 -31.82
C THR A 329 12.20 -10.65 -31.96
N GLY A 330 11.79 -11.82 -31.50
CA GLY A 330 12.60 -13.04 -31.52
C GLY A 330 13.57 -13.20 -30.35
N PHE A 331 13.64 -12.24 -29.43
CA PHE A 331 14.44 -12.41 -28.20
C PHE A 331 13.83 -13.46 -27.30
N ARG A 332 14.64 -14.46 -26.87
CA ARG A 332 14.23 -15.43 -25.85
C ARG A 332 14.59 -14.91 -24.47
N PHE A 333 13.57 -14.71 -23.68
CA PHE A 333 13.74 -14.31 -22.27
C PHE A 333 14.40 -15.41 -21.44
N PRO A 334 15.27 -15.07 -20.48
CA PRO A 334 15.87 -16.04 -19.58
C PRO A 334 14.81 -16.75 -18.72
N GLU A 335 15.18 -17.93 -18.22
CA GLU A 335 14.49 -18.60 -17.12
C GLU A 335 14.78 -17.87 -15.81
N GLY A 336 13.86 -17.97 -14.85
CA GLY A 336 14.03 -17.40 -13.50
C GLY A 336 13.84 -15.90 -13.40
N ILE A 337 13.33 -15.23 -14.45
CA ILE A 337 13.01 -13.78 -14.41
C ILE A 337 11.62 -13.47 -13.84
N GLY A 338 10.79 -14.50 -13.67
CA GLY A 338 9.39 -14.35 -13.25
C GLY A 338 8.50 -13.65 -14.28
N GLY A 339 7.21 -13.60 -13.98
CA GLY A 339 6.22 -12.98 -14.85
C GLY A 339 5.87 -13.80 -16.10
N MET A 340 5.09 -13.21 -16.99
CA MET A 340 4.58 -13.94 -18.15
C MET A 340 5.63 -14.20 -19.24
N TRP A 341 6.77 -13.51 -19.22
CA TRP A 341 7.79 -13.59 -20.25
C TRP A 341 8.86 -14.66 -20.01
N GLU A 342 8.89 -15.24 -18.81
CA GLU A 342 9.89 -16.25 -18.44
C GLU A 342 9.98 -17.40 -19.46
N GLY A 343 11.18 -17.61 -20.02
CA GLY A 343 11.45 -18.66 -21.02
C GLY A 343 10.79 -18.48 -22.37
N ARG A 344 9.98 -17.43 -22.58
CA ARG A 344 9.25 -17.18 -23.85
C ARG A 344 10.10 -16.43 -24.87
N VAL A 345 9.66 -16.50 -26.11
CA VAL A 345 10.23 -15.72 -27.20
C VAL A 345 9.31 -14.54 -27.48
N SER A 346 9.86 -13.33 -27.56
CA SER A 346 9.10 -12.15 -27.90
C SER A 346 8.62 -12.18 -29.36
N ASP A 347 7.33 -12.01 -29.57
CA ASP A 347 6.70 -11.88 -30.89
C ASP A 347 6.60 -10.41 -31.36
N ARG A 348 7.09 -9.47 -30.55
CA ARG A 348 7.01 -8.01 -30.77
C ARG A 348 8.22 -7.27 -30.19
N GLU A 349 8.40 -6.03 -30.59
CA GLU A 349 9.32 -5.12 -29.90
C GLU A 349 8.72 -4.64 -28.60
N ILE A 350 9.53 -4.66 -27.49
CA ILE A 350 9.08 -4.26 -26.15
C ILE A 350 9.99 -3.16 -25.61
N ALA A 351 9.41 -2.08 -25.11
CA ALA A 351 10.13 -1.05 -24.37
C ALA A 351 10.36 -1.52 -22.94
N LEU A 352 11.62 -1.82 -22.60
CA LEU A 352 12.06 -2.25 -21.28
C LEU A 352 12.55 -1.05 -20.46
N VAL A 353 11.83 -0.65 -19.45
CA VAL A 353 12.32 0.29 -18.43
C VAL A 353 13.20 -0.49 -17.46
N TYR A 354 14.52 -0.32 -17.57
CA TYR A 354 15.47 -1.18 -16.84
C TYR A 354 16.19 -0.49 -15.69
N ARG A 355 16.03 0.84 -15.54
CA ARG A 355 16.62 1.62 -14.47
C ARG A 355 15.83 2.90 -14.27
N GLU A 356 15.74 3.35 -13.01
CA GLU A 356 15.14 4.64 -12.65
C GLU A 356 16.08 5.49 -11.79
N PHE A 357 15.94 6.81 -11.92
CA PHE A 357 16.34 7.81 -10.96
C PHE A 357 15.06 8.51 -10.49
N TYR A 358 14.84 8.54 -9.20
CA TYR A 358 13.63 9.11 -8.60
C TYR A 358 14.02 9.77 -7.28
N GLN A 359 14.14 11.09 -7.26
CA GLN A 359 14.61 11.83 -6.08
C GLN A 359 13.99 13.22 -5.99
N VAL A 360 13.82 13.70 -4.75
CA VAL A 360 13.38 15.04 -4.40
C VAL A 360 14.58 15.87 -3.87
N GLU A 361 14.49 17.18 -3.94
CA GLU A 361 15.43 18.14 -3.32
C GLU A 361 16.89 17.96 -3.77
N VAL A 362 17.13 17.42 -4.96
CA VAL A 362 18.47 17.27 -5.52
C VAL A 362 18.73 18.36 -6.56
N SER A 363 19.81 19.10 -6.38
CA SER A 363 20.23 20.16 -7.31
C SER A 363 20.59 19.60 -8.70
N VAL A 364 20.39 20.39 -9.75
CA VAL A 364 20.67 19.98 -11.15
C VAL A 364 22.10 19.46 -11.34
N PRO A 365 23.17 20.09 -10.78
CA PRO A 365 24.53 19.54 -10.89
C PRO A 365 24.65 18.11 -10.30
N ASN A 366 24.05 17.90 -9.14
CA ASN A 366 24.07 16.60 -8.47
C ASN A 366 23.25 15.56 -9.24
N GLN A 367 22.07 15.92 -9.74
CA GLN A 367 21.30 15.07 -10.63
C GLN A 367 22.10 14.66 -11.87
N ALA A 368 22.75 15.61 -12.56
CA ALA A 368 23.57 15.33 -13.73
C ALA A 368 24.71 14.36 -13.39
N LYS A 369 25.37 14.54 -12.25
CA LYS A 369 26.43 13.63 -11.76
C LYS A 369 25.91 12.22 -11.54
N ILE A 370 24.80 12.07 -10.82
CA ILE A 370 24.18 10.77 -10.51
C ILE A 370 23.74 10.07 -11.80
N ILE A 371 23.06 10.80 -12.70
CA ILE A 371 22.57 10.27 -13.98
C ILE A 371 23.75 9.78 -14.84
N LYS A 372 24.83 10.56 -14.94
CA LYS A 372 26.05 10.17 -15.69
C LYS A 372 26.70 8.93 -15.08
N THR A 373 26.85 8.88 -13.77
CA THR A 373 27.42 7.73 -13.06
C THR A 373 26.58 6.47 -13.29
N LYS A 374 25.25 6.56 -13.13
CA LYS A 374 24.35 5.44 -13.41
C LYS A 374 24.28 5.02 -14.88
N SER A 375 24.51 5.96 -15.82
CA SER A 375 24.54 5.67 -17.26
C SER A 375 25.84 4.97 -17.69
N GLY A 376 26.95 5.16 -16.99
CA GLY A 376 28.23 4.54 -17.29
C GLY A 376 28.66 4.79 -18.75
N SER A 377 29.12 3.70 -19.40
CA SER A 377 29.56 3.69 -20.81
C SER A 377 28.46 3.34 -21.80
N GLU A 378 27.18 3.27 -21.38
CA GLU A 378 26.07 2.93 -22.26
C GLU A 378 25.89 3.96 -23.38
N VAL A 379 25.65 3.47 -24.60
CA VAL A 379 25.38 4.32 -25.77
C VAL A 379 23.88 4.51 -25.93
N TYR A 380 23.46 5.77 -26.09
CA TYR A 380 22.04 6.13 -26.21
C TYR A 380 21.73 6.73 -27.57
N ARG A 381 20.52 6.49 -28.05
CA ARG A 381 19.98 7.12 -29.26
C ARG A 381 19.91 8.64 -29.12
N LEU A 382 19.59 9.32 -30.20
CA LEU A 382 19.52 10.80 -30.26
C LEU A 382 20.85 11.49 -29.93
N GLY A 383 21.99 10.87 -30.23
CA GLY A 383 23.31 11.41 -29.86
C GLY A 383 23.49 11.55 -28.35
N GLY A 384 22.90 10.65 -27.58
CA GLY A 384 22.97 10.66 -26.10
C GLY A 384 22.10 11.72 -25.42
N LYS A 385 21.22 12.41 -26.13
CA LYS A 385 20.30 13.39 -25.54
C LYS A 385 19.22 12.68 -24.72
N VAL A 386 18.80 13.32 -23.62
CA VAL A 386 17.68 12.91 -22.78
C VAL A 386 16.42 13.64 -23.23
N ILE A 387 15.34 12.91 -23.49
CA ILE A 387 14.03 13.52 -23.79
C ILE A 387 13.46 14.05 -22.49
N ALA A 388 13.11 15.32 -22.42
CA ALA A 388 12.75 15.97 -21.18
C ALA A 388 11.48 16.82 -21.27
N ASP A 389 10.85 17.04 -20.11
CA ASP A 389 9.72 17.95 -19.99
C ASP A 389 10.02 19.27 -20.71
N PRO A 390 9.13 19.74 -21.57
CA PRO A 390 9.25 21.03 -22.25
C PRO A 390 9.45 22.23 -21.31
N SER A 391 8.95 22.18 -20.08
CA SER A 391 9.03 23.28 -19.12
C SER A 391 10.47 23.66 -18.74
N ILE A 392 11.40 22.68 -18.71
CA ILE A 392 12.81 22.93 -18.35
C ILE A 392 13.58 23.77 -19.35
N PHE A 393 13.03 23.99 -20.53
CA PHE A 393 13.61 24.85 -21.57
C PHE A 393 13.17 26.31 -21.47
N ASN A 394 12.21 26.60 -20.59
CA ASN A 394 11.78 27.97 -20.34
C ASN A 394 12.84 28.70 -19.53
N ARG A 395 13.07 29.97 -19.88
CA ARG A 395 13.92 30.86 -19.09
C ARG A 395 13.12 31.38 -17.89
N ASN A 396 13.76 31.57 -16.76
CA ASN A 396 13.14 32.21 -15.60
C ASN A 396 13.37 33.72 -15.65
N PRO A 397 12.36 34.55 -15.95
CA PRO A 397 12.53 36.01 -16.06
C PRO A 397 12.97 36.69 -14.77
N ALA A 398 12.70 36.06 -13.63
CA ALA A 398 12.98 36.65 -12.30
C ALA A 398 14.49 36.71 -11.93
N SER A 399 15.35 36.02 -12.69
CA SER A 399 16.80 35.93 -12.38
C SER A 399 17.70 36.88 -13.20
N GLY A 400 17.15 37.89 -13.85
CA GLY A 400 17.88 38.90 -14.60
C GLY A 400 18.38 38.46 -15.98
N SER A 401 19.26 39.29 -16.61
CA SER A 401 19.69 39.14 -18.02
C SER A 401 20.52 37.89 -18.32
N ARG A 402 20.94 37.12 -17.34
CA ARG A 402 21.67 35.84 -17.46
C ARG A 402 20.87 34.61 -17.04
N SER A 403 19.54 34.68 -17.03
CA SER A 403 18.66 33.57 -16.66
C SER A 403 18.88 32.38 -17.60
N GLU A 404 19.58 31.36 -17.09
CA GLU A 404 19.71 30.07 -17.79
C GLU A 404 18.48 29.18 -17.52
N SER A 405 18.07 28.44 -18.54
CA SER A 405 17.04 27.41 -18.36
C SER A 405 17.63 26.19 -17.62
N VAL A 406 16.78 25.41 -16.96
CA VAL A 406 17.21 24.15 -16.34
C VAL A 406 17.90 23.22 -17.33
N ALA A 407 17.43 23.19 -18.58
CA ALA A 407 18.06 22.41 -19.66
C ALA A 407 19.49 22.91 -19.98
N ALA A 408 19.75 24.22 -19.93
CA ALA A 408 21.08 24.79 -20.10
C ALA A 408 22.00 24.40 -18.92
N HIS A 409 21.50 24.42 -17.70
CA HIS A 409 22.24 23.94 -16.53
C HIS A 409 22.65 22.47 -16.67
N PHE A 410 21.78 21.60 -17.14
CA PHE A 410 22.15 20.20 -17.42
C PHE A 410 23.23 20.10 -18.50
N ALA A 411 23.11 20.90 -19.56
CA ALA A 411 24.11 20.93 -20.65
C ALA A 411 25.50 21.37 -20.16
N ASN A 412 25.58 22.38 -19.27
CA ASN A 412 26.80 22.82 -18.62
C ASN A 412 27.48 21.70 -17.78
N HIS A 413 26.70 20.74 -17.31
CA HIS A 413 27.20 19.54 -16.59
C HIS A 413 27.34 18.31 -17.50
N GLY A 414 27.33 18.50 -18.84
CA GLY A 414 27.57 17.45 -19.82
C GLY A 414 26.38 16.50 -20.07
N LEU A 415 25.17 16.88 -19.68
CA LEU A 415 23.94 16.13 -19.94
C LEU A 415 23.02 16.95 -20.86
N ARG A 416 23.01 16.63 -22.15
CA ARG A 416 22.20 17.36 -23.13
C ARG A 416 20.74 16.86 -23.11
N MET A 417 19.80 17.82 -23.07
CA MET A 417 18.37 17.56 -23.11
C MET A 417 17.80 17.77 -24.52
N LYS A 418 16.79 17.01 -24.88
CA LYS A 418 15.93 17.21 -26.07
C LYS A 418 14.53 17.51 -25.57
N LYS A 419 13.92 18.59 -26.08
CA LYS A 419 12.57 18.99 -25.72
C LYS A 419 11.57 17.92 -26.14
N GLY A 420 10.83 17.35 -25.19
CA GLY A 420 9.72 16.43 -25.41
C GLY A 420 8.48 17.17 -25.95
N LYS A 421 7.46 16.42 -26.31
CA LYS A 421 6.16 16.98 -26.72
C LYS A 421 5.19 16.88 -25.54
N LYS A 422 4.87 18.04 -24.92
CA LYS A 422 3.85 18.12 -23.88
C LYS A 422 2.49 18.33 -24.54
N GLY A 423 1.67 17.30 -24.57
CA GLY A 423 0.26 17.45 -24.95
C GLY A 423 -0.52 18.27 -23.93
N ARG A 424 -1.53 19.00 -24.40
CA ARG A 424 -2.54 19.66 -23.56
C ARG A 424 -3.92 19.26 -24.06
N GLY A 425 -4.91 19.13 -23.15
CA GLY A 425 -6.25 18.73 -23.53
C GLY A 425 -6.28 17.46 -24.41
N PRO A 426 -6.86 17.51 -25.62
CA PRO A 426 -6.98 16.35 -26.51
C PRO A 426 -5.63 15.66 -26.85
N ASP A 427 -4.54 16.45 -27.01
CA ASP A 427 -3.22 15.89 -27.30
C ASP A 427 -2.66 15.09 -26.13
N MET A 428 -2.90 15.53 -24.89
CA MET A 428 -2.52 14.79 -23.70
C MET A 428 -3.28 13.46 -23.62
N HIS A 429 -4.59 13.49 -23.87
CA HIS A 429 -5.41 12.27 -23.90
C HIS A 429 -4.91 11.27 -24.96
N ALA A 430 -4.58 11.73 -26.15
CA ALA A 430 -4.03 10.88 -27.21
C ALA A 430 -2.69 10.25 -26.81
N GLN A 431 -1.83 11.01 -26.12
CA GLN A 431 -0.55 10.50 -25.63
C GLN A 431 -0.76 9.47 -24.51
N VAL A 432 -1.67 9.70 -23.57
CA VAL A 432 -2.05 8.75 -22.52
C VAL A 432 -2.65 7.48 -23.10
N ALA A 433 -3.59 7.62 -24.06
CA ALA A 433 -4.20 6.49 -24.77
C ALA A 433 -3.14 5.64 -25.50
N LYS A 434 -2.09 6.28 -26.05
CA LYS A 434 -0.98 5.55 -26.68
C LYS A 434 -0.22 4.68 -25.67
N VAL A 435 0.05 5.18 -24.46
CA VAL A 435 0.69 4.38 -23.39
C VAL A 435 -0.22 3.24 -22.99
N GLN A 436 -1.52 3.49 -22.79
CA GLN A 436 -2.52 2.48 -22.46
C GLN A 436 -2.55 1.36 -23.52
N LEU A 437 -2.58 1.72 -24.81
CA LEU A 437 -2.53 0.76 -25.92
C LEU A 437 -1.23 -0.07 -25.93
N TRP A 438 -0.10 0.52 -25.53
CA TRP A 438 1.15 -0.21 -25.41
C TRP A 438 1.12 -1.22 -24.26
N PHE A 439 0.46 -0.91 -23.13
CA PHE A 439 0.20 -1.89 -22.09
C PHE A 439 -0.73 -3.01 -22.57
N GLU A 440 -1.86 -2.66 -23.20
CA GLU A 440 -2.79 -3.64 -23.79
C GLU A 440 -2.15 -4.58 -24.79
N SER A 441 -1.12 -4.09 -25.50
CA SER A 441 -0.37 -4.85 -26.49
C SER A 441 0.88 -5.53 -25.91
N ASP A 442 1.06 -5.56 -24.60
CA ASP A 442 2.24 -6.11 -23.88
C ASP A 442 3.58 -5.57 -24.43
N LYS A 443 3.64 -4.29 -24.81
CA LYS A 443 4.81 -3.62 -25.39
C LYS A 443 5.63 -2.81 -24.39
N ILE A 444 5.29 -2.87 -23.11
CA ILE A 444 6.01 -2.22 -22.02
C ILE A 444 6.37 -3.27 -20.98
N LEU A 445 7.63 -3.27 -20.55
CA LEU A 445 8.12 -4.13 -19.48
C LEU A 445 9.00 -3.31 -18.55
N PHE A 446 8.90 -3.56 -17.25
CA PHE A 446 9.73 -2.94 -16.21
C PHE A 446 10.61 -4.00 -15.56
N PHE A 447 11.85 -3.65 -15.26
CA PHE A 447 12.52 -4.38 -14.19
C PHE A 447 11.86 -4.04 -12.86
N ASN A 448 11.63 -5.04 -12.01
CA ASN A 448 10.98 -4.86 -10.72
C ASN A 448 11.78 -3.97 -9.75
N THR A 449 13.04 -3.65 -10.08
CA THR A 449 13.85 -2.66 -9.39
C THR A 449 13.43 -1.20 -9.67
N CYS A 450 12.58 -0.98 -10.68
CA CYS A 450 12.01 0.34 -11.00
C CYS A 450 10.70 0.56 -10.21
N ASN A 451 10.79 0.48 -8.88
CA ASN A 451 9.63 0.44 -7.99
C ASN A 451 8.73 1.67 -8.08
N ASN A 452 9.34 2.87 -8.22
CA ASN A 452 8.56 4.11 -8.30
C ASN A 452 7.85 4.23 -9.66
N ALA A 453 8.53 3.87 -10.75
CA ALA A 453 7.90 3.88 -12.07
C ALA A 453 6.73 2.87 -12.14
N ILE A 454 6.91 1.65 -11.63
CA ILE A 454 5.85 0.65 -11.52
C ILE A 454 4.69 1.20 -10.68
N TYR A 455 5.00 1.77 -9.52
CA TYR A 455 4.00 2.34 -8.62
C TYR A 455 3.16 3.43 -9.30
N GLU A 456 3.79 4.42 -9.95
CA GLU A 456 3.07 5.51 -10.61
C GLU A 456 2.22 5.03 -11.78
N HIS A 457 2.75 4.14 -12.64
CA HIS A 457 1.98 3.58 -13.77
C HIS A 457 0.79 2.73 -13.32
N SER A 458 0.88 2.08 -12.15
CA SER A 458 -0.22 1.28 -11.59
C SER A 458 -1.21 2.10 -10.76
N SER A 459 -0.84 3.31 -10.33
CA SER A 459 -1.61 4.10 -9.35
C SER A 459 -2.11 5.45 -9.84
N TRP A 460 -1.63 5.92 -11.00
CA TRP A 460 -2.06 7.20 -11.57
C TRP A 460 -3.55 7.20 -11.89
N ARG A 461 -4.27 8.28 -11.46
CA ARG A 461 -5.73 8.31 -11.42
C ARG A 461 -6.33 9.47 -12.18
N PHE A 462 -7.59 9.28 -12.57
CA PHE A 462 -8.46 10.37 -12.96
C PHE A 462 -8.91 11.19 -11.75
N LYS A 463 -9.08 12.51 -11.92
CA LYS A 463 -9.69 13.38 -10.88
C LYS A 463 -11.15 12.98 -10.70
N GLN A 464 -11.56 12.79 -9.44
CA GLN A 464 -12.96 12.57 -9.09
C GLN A 464 -13.63 13.90 -8.71
N LYS A 465 -14.87 14.08 -9.10
CA LYS A 465 -15.75 15.13 -8.59
C LYS A 465 -16.28 14.74 -7.22
N LYS A 466 -16.87 15.72 -6.50
CA LYS A 466 -17.48 15.47 -5.18
C LYS A 466 -18.63 14.47 -5.18
N ASP A 467 -19.29 14.29 -6.32
CA ASP A 467 -20.38 13.32 -6.57
C ASP A 467 -19.88 11.90 -6.94
N GLY A 468 -18.56 11.69 -6.99
CA GLY A 468 -17.94 10.41 -7.35
C GLY A 468 -17.74 10.19 -8.85
N ASP A 469 -18.24 11.07 -9.72
CA ASP A 469 -17.97 11.03 -11.16
C ASP A 469 -16.58 11.60 -11.50
N PHE A 470 -16.04 11.20 -12.66
CA PHE A 470 -14.74 11.70 -13.11
C PHE A 470 -14.84 13.11 -13.71
N ALA A 471 -13.84 13.94 -13.46
CA ALA A 471 -13.78 15.31 -14.00
C ALA A 471 -13.46 15.29 -15.51
N GLY A 472 -14.25 16.00 -16.32
CA GLY A 472 -14.29 15.89 -17.78
C GLY A 472 -13.04 16.29 -18.57
N SER A 473 -12.60 17.56 -18.61
CA SER A 473 -11.62 18.03 -19.60
C SER A 473 -10.14 17.99 -19.19
N GLU A 474 -9.83 17.92 -17.88
CA GLU A 474 -8.50 17.63 -17.35
C GLU A 474 -8.62 16.56 -16.25
N PRO A 475 -8.79 15.30 -16.66
CA PRO A 475 -9.24 14.28 -15.73
C PRO A 475 -8.13 13.69 -14.85
N TYR A 476 -6.86 14.05 -15.06
CA TYR A 476 -5.75 13.38 -14.37
C TYR A 476 -5.38 14.08 -13.08
N VAL A 477 -5.04 13.29 -12.05
CA VAL A 477 -4.50 13.81 -10.79
C VAL A 477 -3.05 14.20 -11.01
N ASP A 478 -2.68 15.41 -10.62
CA ASP A 478 -1.31 15.95 -10.66
C ASP A 478 -0.53 15.44 -9.44
N LYS A 479 -0.41 14.13 -9.31
CA LYS A 479 0.28 13.42 -8.25
C LYS A 479 0.57 11.99 -8.68
N ASN A 480 1.78 11.50 -8.39
CA ASN A 480 2.24 10.17 -8.78
C ASN A 480 2.19 9.95 -10.29
N ASP A 481 2.61 10.93 -11.07
CA ASP A 481 2.55 10.95 -12.54
C ASP A 481 3.90 11.27 -13.21
N HIS A 482 4.93 11.54 -12.42
CA HIS A 482 6.24 11.99 -12.94
C HIS A 482 6.93 10.98 -13.86
N SER A 483 6.91 9.69 -13.51
CA SER A 483 7.43 8.63 -14.39
C SER A 483 6.51 8.37 -15.59
N CYS A 484 5.19 8.52 -15.37
CA CYS A 484 4.20 8.43 -16.43
C CYS A 484 4.41 9.53 -17.46
N ASP A 485 4.65 10.76 -17.02
CA ASP A 485 4.94 11.91 -17.86
C ASP A 485 6.27 11.74 -18.60
N ALA A 486 7.35 11.36 -17.92
CA ALA A 486 8.63 11.09 -18.53
C ALA A 486 8.52 10.03 -19.64
N PHE A 487 7.83 8.91 -19.36
CA PHE A 487 7.64 7.83 -20.32
C PHE A 487 6.72 8.25 -21.48
N ARG A 488 5.68 9.03 -21.21
CA ARG A 488 4.77 9.59 -22.21
C ARG A 488 5.51 10.49 -23.21
N TYR A 489 6.45 11.33 -22.74
CA TYR A 489 7.29 12.13 -23.66
C TYR A 489 8.17 11.25 -24.55
N LEU A 490 8.72 10.17 -24.01
CA LEU A 490 9.52 9.23 -24.77
C LEU A 490 8.73 8.56 -25.89
N LEU A 491 7.49 8.13 -25.60
CA LEU A 491 6.66 7.45 -26.60
C LEU A 491 6.23 8.33 -27.78
N GLN A 492 6.48 9.65 -27.74
CA GLN A 492 6.29 10.51 -28.92
C GLN A 492 7.45 10.40 -29.95
N GLU A 493 8.54 9.79 -29.52
CA GLU A 493 9.64 9.41 -30.46
C GLU A 493 9.34 8.06 -31.11
N ARG A 494 10.05 7.78 -32.21
CA ARG A 494 9.98 6.46 -32.84
C ARG A 494 10.88 5.48 -32.11
N LEU A 495 10.29 4.68 -31.26
CA LEU A 495 10.97 3.60 -30.56
C LEU A 495 10.95 2.35 -31.43
N THR A 496 12.09 1.95 -31.93
CA THR A 496 12.23 0.73 -32.74
C THR A 496 13.63 0.15 -32.56
N TYR A 497 13.73 -1.15 -32.68
CA TYR A 497 15.01 -1.87 -32.67
C TYR A 497 15.78 -1.64 -33.99
N SER A 498 15.08 -1.64 -35.14
CA SER A 498 15.71 -1.46 -36.43
C SER A 498 16.34 -0.08 -36.59
N LEU A 499 17.60 -0.03 -37.00
CA LEU A 499 18.29 1.20 -37.40
C LEU A 499 17.73 1.68 -38.71
N PRO A 500 17.54 3.00 -38.91
CA PRO A 500 17.41 3.55 -40.26
C PRO A 500 18.70 3.24 -41.07
N VAL A 501 18.55 2.75 -42.28
CA VAL A 501 19.62 2.33 -43.16
C VAL A 501 20.67 3.45 -43.42
N ALA A 502 20.33 4.71 -43.20
CA ALA A 502 21.19 5.89 -43.40
C ALA A 502 22.37 6.07 -42.42
N MET A 503 22.61 5.15 -41.47
CA MET A 503 23.76 5.25 -40.54
C MET A 503 24.92 4.28 -40.87
N PHE A 504 24.83 3.50 -41.94
CA PHE A 504 25.89 2.55 -42.33
C PHE A 504 26.76 3.03 -43.50
N GLU A 505 26.47 4.18 -44.08
CA GLU A 505 27.22 4.67 -45.28
C GLU A 505 28.40 5.60 -44.99
N THR A 506 28.83 5.80 -43.75
CA THR A 506 30.00 6.67 -43.47
C THR A 506 31.16 5.95 -42.75
N ALA A 507 31.34 4.67 -43.01
CA ALA A 507 32.52 3.93 -42.51
C ALA A 507 33.16 3.05 -43.59
N SER A 508 33.24 3.55 -44.84
CA SER A 508 34.15 2.99 -45.82
C SER A 508 34.51 4.05 -46.86
N THR A 509 35.59 4.77 -46.58
CA THR A 509 36.62 5.32 -47.49
C THR A 509 37.48 6.29 -46.69
N ASP A 510 38.61 5.90 -46.29
CA ASP A 510 39.99 6.26 -46.57
C ASP A 510 40.90 5.69 -45.46
#